data_9b22ced736537da17e22b8ff1c8e5c07
#
_entry.id   9b22ced736537da17e22b8ff1c8e5c07
#
_cell.length_a   1.000
_cell.length_b   1.000
_cell.length_c   1.000
_cell.angle_alpha   90.00
_cell.angle_beta   90.00
_cell.angle_gamma   90.00
#
_symmetry.space_group_name_H-M   'P 1'
#
loop_
_entity.id
_entity.type
_entity.pdbx_description
1 polymer ?
#
loop_
_entity_poly.entity_id
_entity_poly.type
_entity_poly.pdbx_seq_one_letter_code
_entity_poly.pdbx_strand_id
1 'polypeptide(L)'
;PEQDLNQADPLGLSDTERAIIDEAVNAKKENNGKLIVMLNNASAMEIEEIKNNTGVDAILEVGLPGGYGFYGVADVLSGEVNPSGHMPVSVPAFREQIISDENFAEQTEQVTYREGMFMGYRGYETKKIPVQFPFGFGLSYTTFEITECSVEQEKITDCEKTVLRGKIKNTGNRKGAQVVQLYVKNPRAWKARPARELRDFQKIILEAGEEKEFVFSISRELFELYDERVDERTVPQGMYGLELGFSVQDIRAAQKIEVTPVFPVPRQIQGWDKTERLLETKAGEQIFEELYRKITEKAGG
;
A
#
# COMPACT_ATOMS: atom_id res chain seq x y z
N PRO A 1 0.82 22.28 -13.95
CA PRO A 1 0.19 22.01 -12.66
C PRO A 1 0.89 22.69 -11.49
N GLU A 2 2.22 22.76 -11.44
CA GLU A 2 2.92 23.40 -10.31
C GLU A 2 2.72 24.93 -10.22
N GLN A 3 2.23 25.56 -11.26
CA GLN A 3 1.99 27.01 -11.32
C GLN A 3 0.53 27.40 -11.09
N ASP A 4 -0.39 26.44 -11.02
CA ASP A 4 -1.82 26.69 -11.06
C ASP A 4 -2.50 26.59 -9.68
N LEU A 5 -1.77 26.83 -8.59
CA LEU A 5 -2.31 26.94 -7.23
C LEU A 5 -3.42 27.99 -7.07
N ASN A 6 -3.63 28.82 -8.09
CA ASN A 6 -4.69 29.85 -8.13
C ASN A 6 -5.94 29.38 -8.92
N GLN A 7 -5.99 28.16 -9.43
CA GLN A 7 -7.20 27.62 -10.06
C GLN A 7 -8.20 27.17 -9.00
N ALA A 8 -9.46 27.31 -9.31
CA ALA A 8 -10.55 26.90 -8.42
C ALA A 8 -10.51 25.37 -8.15
N ASP A 9 -9.96 24.58 -9.07
CA ASP A 9 -9.72 23.16 -8.96
C ASP A 9 -8.36 22.80 -9.59
N PRO A 10 -7.28 22.83 -8.82
CA PRO A 10 -5.93 22.59 -9.33
C PRO A 10 -5.66 21.13 -9.71
N LEU A 11 -6.54 20.18 -9.33
CA LEU A 11 -6.39 18.75 -9.63
C LEU A 11 -7.29 18.30 -10.77
N GLY A 12 -8.30 19.07 -11.12
CA GLY A 12 -9.23 18.78 -12.20
C GLY A 12 -8.70 19.19 -13.57
N LEU A 13 -9.42 18.79 -14.61
CA LEU A 13 -9.15 19.23 -15.97
C LEU A 13 -9.53 20.71 -16.15
N SER A 14 -8.72 21.45 -16.88
CA SER A 14 -9.08 22.79 -17.34
C SER A 14 -10.16 22.73 -18.43
N ASP A 15 -10.86 23.84 -18.67
CA ASP A 15 -11.85 23.93 -19.75
C ASP A 15 -11.22 23.66 -21.13
N THR A 16 -9.97 24.05 -21.33
CA THR A 16 -9.21 23.75 -22.56
C THR A 16 -8.97 22.27 -22.74
N GLU A 17 -8.57 21.56 -21.68
CA GLU A 17 -8.35 20.10 -21.74
C GLU A 17 -9.65 19.36 -21.99
N ARG A 18 -10.77 19.77 -21.37
CA ARG A 18 -12.10 19.22 -21.66
C ARG A 18 -12.47 19.42 -23.12
N ALA A 19 -12.30 20.63 -23.65
CA ALA A 19 -12.58 20.91 -25.05
C ALA A 19 -11.73 20.06 -26.02
N ILE A 20 -10.46 19.83 -25.72
CA ILE A 20 -9.57 18.96 -26.50
C ILE A 20 -10.10 17.51 -26.49
N ILE A 21 -10.51 16.99 -25.34
CA ILE A 21 -11.04 15.64 -25.22
C ILE A 21 -12.36 15.49 -26.00
N ASP A 22 -13.25 16.46 -25.89
CA ASP A 22 -14.53 16.46 -26.60
C ASP A 22 -14.34 16.47 -28.13
N GLU A 23 -13.43 17.30 -28.62
CA GLU A 23 -13.08 17.36 -30.04
C GLU A 23 -12.45 16.04 -30.51
N ALA A 24 -11.55 15.46 -29.70
CA ALA A 24 -10.95 14.17 -30.01
C ALA A 24 -11.99 13.02 -30.05
N VAL A 25 -12.99 13.05 -29.16
CA VAL A 25 -14.11 12.10 -29.17
C VAL A 25 -14.94 12.25 -30.44
N ASN A 26 -15.18 13.47 -30.92
CA ASN A 26 -15.91 13.72 -32.14
C ASN A 26 -15.11 13.25 -33.37
N ALA A 27 -13.84 13.60 -33.47
CA ALA A 27 -12.95 13.15 -34.51
C ALA A 27 -12.81 11.62 -34.57
N LYS A 28 -12.80 10.94 -33.41
CA LYS A 28 -12.84 9.47 -33.34
C LYS A 28 -14.09 8.90 -34.01
N LYS A 29 -15.27 9.48 -33.74
CA LYS A 29 -16.54 9.01 -34.31
C LYS A 29 -16.53 9.12 -35.84
N GLU A 30 -16.01 10.22 -36.36
CA GLU A 30 -15.93 10.46 -37.81
C GLU A 30 -14.96 9.52 -38.53
N ASN A 31 -13.86 9.15 -37.86
CA ASN A 31 -12.76 8.38 -38.49
C ASN A 31 -12.78 6.90 -38.09
N ASN A 32 -13.74 6.44 -37.28
CA ASN A 32 -13.81 5.08 -36.75
C ASN A 32 -12.47 4.65 -36.08
N GLY A 33 -11.83 5.57 -35.38
CA GLY A 33 -10.52 5.40 -34.76
C GLY A 33 -10.62 4.90 -33.30
N LYS A 34 -9.50 4.94 -32.61
CA LYS A 34 -9.36 4.73 -31.16
C LYS A 34 -8.84 5.99 -30.50
N LEU A 35 -9.38 6.33 -29.32
CA LEU A 35 -8.92 7.46 -28.53
C LEU A 35 -8.21 6.96 -27.27
N ILE A 36 -6.93 7.25 -27.19
CA ILE A 36 -6.10 7.01 -26.01
C ILE A 36 -5.74 8.36 -25.40
N VAL A 37 -6.11 8.55 -24.14
CA VAL A 37 -5.72 9.75 -23.39
C VAL A 37 -4.43 9.45 -22.65
N MET A 38 -3.40 10.25 -22.90
CA MET A 38 -2.10 10.11 -22.26
C MET A 38 -1.92 11.25 -21.26
N LEU A 39 -1.72 10.87 -19.98
CA LEU A 39 -1.53 11.80 -18.88
C LEU A 39 -0.03 12.00 -18.63
N ASN A 40 0.44 13.22 -18.89
CA ASN A 40 1.82 13.62 -18.66
C ASN A 40 1.84 14.66 -17.52
N ASN A 41 1.72 14.19 -16.30
CA ASN A 41 1.56 14.99 -15.09
C ASN A 41 2.53 14.55 -13.99
N ALA A 42 2.84 15.47 -13.08
CA ALA A 42 3.74 15.21 -11.95
C ALA A 42 3.01 14.66 -10.71
N SER A 43 1.70 14.85 -10.62
CA SER A 43 0.87 14.49 -9.47
C SER A 43 -0.43 13.85 -9.90
N ALA A 44 -1.10 13.18 -8.96
CA ALA A 44 -2.44 12.63 -9.21
C ALA A 44 -3.41 13.74 -9.63
N MET A 45 -4.27 13.43 -10.61
CA MET A 45 -5.31 14.32 -11.12
C MET A 45 -6.69 13.70 -10.93
N GLU A 46 -7.71 14.54 -10.86
CA GLU A 46 -9.10 14.14 -10.94
C GLU A 46 -9.45 13.81 -12.40
N ILE A 47 -9.45 12.53 -12.73
CA ILE A 47 -9.71 12.04 -14.10
C ILE A 47 -10.99 11.22 -14.23
N GLU A 48 -11.89 11.34 -13.25
CA GLU A 48 -13.15 10.59 -13.23
C GLU A 48 -13.99 10.87 -14.49
N GLU A 49 -13.99 12.12 -14.97
CA GLU A 49 -14.68 12.49 -16.20
C GLU A 49 -14.06 11.85 -17.46
N ILE A 50 -12.73 11.65 -17.51
CA ILE A 50 -12.07 10.92 -18.61
C ILE A 50 -12.40 9.43 -18.52
N LYS A 51 -12.28 8.86 -17.34
CA LYS A 51 -12.50 7.44 -17.06
C LYS A 51 -13.94 7.01 -17.41
N ASN A 52 -14.91 7.86 -17.14
CA ASN A 52 -16.31 7.60 -17.40
C ASN A 52 -16.76 8.01 -18.81
N ASN A 53 -15.89 8.66 -19.60
CA ASN A 53 -16.19 9.05 -20.96
C ASN A 53 -16.14 7.83 -21.90
N THR A 54 -17.29 7.37 -22.37
CA THR A 54 -17.41 6.21 -23.28
C THR A 54 -16.73 6.42 -24.63
N GLY A 55 -16.36 7.67 -24.97
CA GLY A 55 -15.55 8.00 -26.15
C GLY A 55 -14.07 7.68 -25.99
N VAL A 56 -13.57 7.55 -24.78
CA VAL A 56 -12.16 7.20 -24.47
C VAL A 56 -12.00 5.68 -24.41
N ASP A 57 -11.07 5.12 -25.19
CA ASP A 57 -10.81 3.67 -25.21
C ASP A 57 -9.78 3.23 -24.18
N ALA A 58 -8.78 4.09 -23.89
CA ALA A 58 -7.75 3.80 -22.90
C ALA A 58 -7.17 5.08 -22.30
N ILE A 59 -6.63 4.95 -21.09
CA ILE A 59 -5.86 5.98 -20.40
C ILE A 59 -4.48 5.43 -20.14
N LEU A 60 -3.44 6.19 -20.47
CA LEU A 60 -2.04 5.87 -20.20
C LEU A 60 -1.44 6.93 -19.27
N GLU A 61 -1.16 6.54 -18.04
CA GLU A 61 -0.41 7.38 -17.10
C GLU A 61 1.08 7.28 -17.42
N VAL A 62 1.69 8.38 -17.81
CA VAL A 62 3.08 8.45 -18.27
C VAL A 62 3.98 9.12 -17.22
N GLY A 63 3.41 9.97 -16.38
CA GLY A 63 4.18 10.80 -15.45
C GLY A 63 5.12 11.76 -16.16
N LEU A 64 6.34 11.91 -15.65
CA LEU A 64 7.39 12.77 -16.23
C LEU A 64 8.48 11.92 -16.90
N PRO A 65 8.31 11.49 -18.15
CA PRO A 65 9.18 10.52 -18.81
C PRO A 65 10.54 11.11 -19.24
N GLY A 66 10.72 12.42 -19.16
CA GLY A 66 11.93 13.09 -19.64
C GLY A 66 12.09 13.01 -21.16
N GLY A 67 13.26 13.41 -21.67
CA GLY A 67 13.49 13.54 -23.11
C GLY A 67 13.45 12.21 -23.89
N TYR A 68 13.82 11.11 -23.28
CA TYR A 68 13.87 9.79 -23.92
C TYR A 68 12.71 8.86 -23.56
N GLY A 69 11.96 9.13 -22.50
CA GLY A 69 10.90 8.25 -22.05
C GLY A 69 9.74 8.10 -23.02
N PHE A 70 9.50 9.09 -23.90
CA PHE A 70 8.49 9.01 -24.94
C PHE A 70 8.76 7.94 -26.00
N TYR A 71 10.00 7.48 -26.18
CA TYR A 71 10.26 6.28 -27.00
C TYR A 71 9.60 5.04 -26.40
N GLY A 72 9.71 4.85 -25.07
CA GLY A 72 9.03 3.75 -24.38
C GLY A 72 7.50 3.88 -24.43
N VAL A 73 6.96 5.10 -24.41
CA VAL A 73 5.52 5.33 -24.63
C VAL A 73 5.10 4.89 -26.03
N ALA A 74 5.89 5.24 -27.07
CA ALA A 74 5.64 4.81 -28.45
C ALA A 74 5.69 3.27 -28.58
N ASP A 75 6.65 2.61 -27.94
CA ASP A 75 6.78 1.15 -27.94
C ASP A 75 5.57 0.47 -27.28
N VAL A 76 5.03 1.05 -26.19
CA VAL A 76 3.80 0.57 -25.56
C VAL A 76 2.61 0.77 -26.49
N LEU A 77 2.43 1.96 -27.06
CA LEU A 77 1.30 2.27 -27.94
C LEU A 77 1.30 1.44 -29.23
N SER A 78 2.49 1.16 -29.80
CA SER A 78 2.64 0.29 -30.98
C SER A 78 2.44 -1.20 -30.65
N GLY A 79 2.54 -1.57 -29.38
CA GLY A 79 2.48 -2.95 -28.91
C GLY A 79 3.80 -3.72 -29.03
N GLU A 80 4.92 -3.07 -29.37
CA GLU A 80 6.26 -3.66 -29.32
C GLU A 80 6.61 -4.08 -27.90
N VAL A 81 6.25 -3.25 -26.91
CA VAL A 81 6.45 -3.52 -25.50
C VAL A 81 5.10 -3.68 -24.80
N ASN A 82 4.94 -4.77 -24.07
CA ASN A 82 3.78 -4.97 -23.19
C ASN A 82 3.96 -4.13 -21.93
N PRO A 83 3.02 -3.23 -21.59
CA PRO A 83 3.13 -2.41 -20.37
C PRO A 83 3.21 -3.29 -19.13
N SER A 84 4.03 -2.87 -18.18
CA SER A 84 4.25 -3.56 -16.92
C SER A 84 4.57 -2.59 -15.77
N GLY A 85 4.21 -1.32 -15.94
CA GLY A 85 4.21 -0.31 -14.91
C GLY A 85 3.02 -0.48 -13.98
N HIS A 86 3.18 -0.02 -12.74
CA HIS A 86 2.13 -0.04 -11.72
C HIS A 86 2.06 1.32 -11.04
N MET A 87 0.86 1.74 -10.66
CA MET A 87 0.64 3.03 -9.99
C MET A 87 1.41 3.11 -8.67
N PRO A 88 2.33 4.07 -8.53
CA PRO A 88 3.10 4.23 -7.30
C PRO A 88 2.32 4.92 -6.19
N VAL A 89 1.13 5.40 -6.50
CA VAL A 89 0.21 6.09 -5.57
C VAL A 89 -1.22 5.59 -5.79
N SER A 90 -2.10 5.80 -4.80
CA SER A 90 -3.55 5.71 -5.01
C SER A 90 -4.05 7.05 -5.55
N VAL A 91 -4.89 7.00 -6.59
CA VAL A 91 -5.49 8.20 -7.19
C VAL A 91 -6.92 8.34 -6.65
N PRO A 92 -7.22 9.38 -5.86
CA PRO A 92 -8.58 9.65 -5.39
C PRO A 92 -9.47 10.08 -6.55
N ALA A 93 -10.78 9.91 -6.40
CA ALA A 93 -11.75 10.38 -7.39
C ALA A 93 -11.96 11.90 -7.32
N PHE A 94 -11.89 12.44 -6.10
CA PHE A 94 -12.15 13.85 -5.81
C PHE A 94 -11.17 14.37 -4.76
N ARG A 95 -10.88 15.67 -4.79
CA ARG A 95 -9.97 16.35 -3.85
C ARG A 95 -10.34 16.07 -2.38
N GLU A 96 -11.61 16.08 -2.04
CA GLU A 96 -12.09 15.87 -0.68
C GLU A 96 -11.76 14.48 -0.12
N GLN A 97 -11.39 13.54 -0.98
CA GLN A 97 -10.93 12.21 -0.59
C GLN A 97 -9.44 12.16 -0.25
N ILE A 98 -8.68 13.23 -0.51
CA ILE A 98 -7.26 13.30 -0.17
C ILE A 98 -7.12 13.32 1.35
N ILE A 99 -6.45 12.29 1.89
CA ILE A 99 -6.37 12.06 3.34
C ILE A 99 -5.72 13.22 4.09
N SER A 100 -4.79 13.92 3.44
CA SER A 100 -4.04 15.04 4.02
C SER A 100 -4.63 16.42 3.73
N ASP A 101 -5.69 16.52 2.93
CA ASP A 101 -6.24 17.82 2.49
C ASP A 101 -6.69 18.69 3.69
N GLU A 102 -7.36 18.09 4.66
CA GLU A 102 -7.78 18.79 5.89
C GLU A 102 -6.60 19.29 6.75
N ASN A 103 -5.41 18.72 6.58
CA ASN A 103 -4.21 19.06 7.33
C ASN A 103 -3.33 20.09 6.61
N PHE A 104 -3.59 20.30 5.33
CA PHE A 104 -2.84 21.22 4.49
C PHE A 104 -3.47 22.61 4.57
N ALA A 105 -3.06 23.38 5.58
CA ALA A 105 -3.55 24.75 5.76
C ALA A 105 -2.72 25.73 4.93
N GLU A 106 -3.35 26.36 3.96
CA GLU A 106 -2.72 27.28 3.01
C GLU A 106 -2.06 28.52 3.63
N GLN A 107 -2.27 28.80 4.93
CA GLN A 107 -1.85 30.06 5.58
C GLN A 107 -1.19 29.88 6.95
N THR A 108 -0.68 28.72 7.29
CA THR A 108 0.00 28.51 8.58
C THR A 108 1.48 28.23 8.39
N GLU A 109 2.33 28.84 9.22
CA GLU A 109 3.76 28.54 9.29
C GLU A 109 4.05 27.11 9.80
N GLN A 110 3.04 26.40 10.30
CA GLN A 110 3.17 25.05 10.84
C GLN A 110 2.13 24.13 10.23
N VAL A 111 2.61 23.03 9.64
CA VAL A 111 1.78 21.95 9.13
C VAL A 111 1.92 20.73 10.02
N THR A 112 0.80 20.20 10.51
CA THR A 112 0.77 19.00 11.35
C THR A 112 0.31 17.80 10.52
N TYR A 113 1.17 16.78 10.40
CA TYR A 113 0.86 15.52 9.70
C TYR A 113 -0.04 14.64 10.60
N ARG A 114 -1.32 14.99 10.71
CA ARG A 114 -2.28 14.29 11.57
C ARG A 114 -2.62 12.88 11.09
N GLU A 115 -2.45 12.62 9.80
CA GLU A 115 -2.63 11.31 9.20
C GLU A 115 -1.61 10.28 9.71
N GLY A 116 -0.44 10.72 10.19
CA GLY A 116 0.60 9.86 10.74
C GLY A 116 0.99 8.74 9.77
N MET A 117 0.85 7.48 10.19
CA MET A 117 1.18 6.32 9.34
C MET A 117 0.12 6.00 8.28
N PHE A 118 -1.03 6.69 8.30
CA PHE A 118 -2.15 6.44 7.37
C PHE A 118 -2.05 7.27 6.09
N MET A 119 -0.87 7.52 5.61
CA MET A 119 -0.64 8.21 4.34
C MET A 119 -0.93 7.31 3.14
N GLY A 120 -1.42 7.91 2.04
CA GLY A 120 -1.65 7.24 0.78
C GLY A 120 -2.54 6.00 0.91
N TYR A 121 -2.18 4.91 0.23
CA TYR A 121 -2.98 3.67 0.23
C TYR A 121 -3.24 3.11 1.63
N ARG A 122 -2.33 3.31 2.59
CA ARG A 122 -2.51 2.85 3.97
C ARG A 122 -3.75 3.48 4.60
N GLY A 123 -3.96 4.77 4.36
CA GLY A 123 -5.14 5.47 4.82
C GLY A 123 -6.39 5.11 4.04
N TYR A 124 -6.33 5.10 2.71
CA TYR A 124 -7.47 4.76 1.86
C TYR A 124 -8.02 3.37 2.19
N GLU A 125 -7.14 2.35 2.28
CA GLU A 125 -7.54 0.98 2.61
C GLU A 125 -8.11 0.85 4.04
N THR A 126 -7.50 1.54 5.00
CA THR A 126 -7.92 1.46 6.42
C THR A 126 -9.25 2.17 6.66
N LYS A 127 -9.43 3.34 6.08
CA LYS A 127 -10.66 4.15 6.18
C LYS A 127 -11.72 3.70 5.18
N LYS A 128 -11.38 2.78 4.24
CA LYS A 128 -12.25 2.32 3.15
C LYS A 128 -12.76 3.45 2.27
N ILE A 129 -11.90 4.40 1.99
CA ILE A 129 -12.18 5.50 1.06
C ILE A 129 -11.97 4.97 -0.37
N PRO A 130 -12.96 5.05 -1.25
CA PRO A 130 -12.82 4.61 -2.63
C PRO A 130 -11.79 5.45 -3.38
N VAL A 131 -11.08 4.82 -4.30
CA VAL A 131 -10.10 5.49 -5.17
C VAL A 131 -10.35 5.11 -6.62
N GLN A 132 -9.96 5.97 -7.55
CA GLN A 132 -10.08 5.69 -8.99
C GLN A 132 -9.14 4.58 -9.42
N PHE A 133 -7.88 4.69 -8.99
CA PHE A 133 -6.85 3.69 -9.21
C PHE A 133 -6.12 3.42 -7.90
N PRO A 134 -6.12 2.18 -7.43
CA PRO A 134 -5.44 1.82 -6.19
C PRO A 134 -3.93 1.77 -6.40
N PHE A 135 -3.18 1.95 -5.32
CA PHE A 135 -1.74 1.71 -5.28
C PHE A 135 -1.40 0.31 -5.82
N GLY A 136 -0.40 0.24 -6.68
CA GLY A 136 0.03 -1.01 -7.30
C GLY A 136 -0.80 -1.44 -8.51
N PHE A 137 -1.86 -0.71 -8.90
CA PHE A 137 -2.67 -1.02 -10.08
C PHE A 137 -1.86 -0.85 -11.38
N GLY A 138 -2.08 -1.74 -12.33
CA GLY A 138 -1.54 -1.66 -13.68
C GLY A 138 -2.20 -2.71 -14.57
N LEU A 139 -2.36 -2.38 -15.84
CA LEU A 139 -2.88 -3.29 -16.86
C LEU A 139 -1.74 -3.84 -17.73
N SER A 140 -2.01 -4.95 -18.40
CA SER A 140 -1.10 -5.61 -19.31
C SER A 140 -1.85 -6.05 -20.56
N TYR A 141 -1.15 -6.26 -21.67
CA TYR A 141 -1.71 -6.86 -22.89
C TYR A 141 -1.83 -8.39 -22.80
N THR A 142 -1.47 -8.97 -21.65
CA THR A 142 -1.65 -10.38 -21.31
C THR A 142 -2.29 -10.51 -19.92
N THR A 143 -2.56 -11.74 -19.47
CA THR A 143 -3.19 -12.01 -18.18
C THR A 143 -2.30 -12.91 -17.33
N PHE A 144 -2.40 -12.74 -16.00
CA PHE A 144 -1.60 -13.50 -15.05
C PHE A 144 -2.45 -14.09 -13.95
N GLU A 145 -1.99 -15.20 -13.38
CA GLU A 145 -2.63 -15.87 -12.26
C GLU A 145 -1.56 -16.36 -11.27
N ILE A 146 -1.82 -16.22 -9.98
CA ILE A 146 -1.03 -16.88 -8.93
C ILE A 146 -1.65 -18.27 -8.72
N THR A 147 -0.92 -19.31 -9.10
CA THR A 147 -1.42 -20.70 -9.11
C THR A 147 -1.14 -21.44 -7.81
N GLU A 148 -0.09 -21.05 -7.09
CA GLU A 148 0.28 -21.63 -5.81
C GLU A 148 0.72 -20.55 -4.81
N CYS A 149 0.47 -20.79 -3.53
CA CYS A 149 0.95 -19.94 -2.44
C CYS A 149 1.03 -20.79 -1.15
N SER A 150 2.21 -20.86 -0.55
CA SER A 150 2.44 -21.58 0.70
C SER A 150 3.53 -20.92 1.54
N VAL A 151 3.41 -20.99 2.85
CA VAL A 151 4.44 -20.61 3.81
C VAL A 151 5.05 -21.87 4.41
N GLU A 152 6.38 -21.96 4.51
CA GLU A 152 7.04 -23.19 5.01
C GLU A 152 6.77 -23.42 6.50
N GLN A 153 6.71 -22.35 7.28
CA GLN A 153 6.42 -22.41 8.72
C GLN A 153 5.32 -21.42 9.04
N GLU A 154 4.21 -21.93 9.56
CA GLU A 154 3.06 -21.12 9.97
C GLU A 154 3.24 -20.48 11.35
N LYS A 155 4.28 -20.86 12.10
CA LYS A 155 4.63 -20.32 13.42
C LYS A 155 6.13 -20.11 13.50
N ILE A 156 6.52 -18.89 13.86
CA ILE A 156 7.92 -18.51 14.06
C ILE A 156 8.05 -17.59 15.27
N THR A 157 9.25 -17.52 15.81
CA THR A 157 9.65 -16.39 16.64
C THR A 157 10.13 -15.23 15.77
N ASP A 158 10.24 -14.03 16.33
CA ASP A 158 10.76 -12.86 15.60
C ASP A 158 12.27 -12.93 15.30
N CYS A 159 12.98 -13.92 15.84
CA CYS A 159 14.38 -14.20 15.55
C CYS A 159 14.58 -15.26 14.45
N GLU A 160 13.53 -15.94 14.04
CA GLU A 160 13.54 -16.96 12.99
C GLU A 160 13.18 -16.37 11.64
N LYS A 161 13.55 -17.10 10.59
CA LYS A 161 13.21 -16.76 9.20
C LYS A 161 12.48 -17.94 8.59
N THR A 162 11.51 -17.64 7.75
CA THR A 162 10.82 -18.62 6.92
C THR A 162 10.68 -18.07 5.50
N VAL A 163 10.05 -18.79 4.62
CA VAL A 163 9.81 -18.35 3.24
C VAL A 163 8.35 -18.53 2.87
N LEU A 164 7.85 -17.59 2.08
CA LEU A 164 6.60 -17.68 1.34
C LEU A 164 6.95 -18.02 -0.10
N ARG A 165 6.49 -19.19 -0.57
CA ARG A 165 6.67 -19.64 -1.97
C ARG A 165 5.38 -19.49 -2.73
N GLY A 166 5.49 -19.21 -4.00
CA GLY A 166 4.35 -19.19 -4.90
C GLY A 166 4.75 -19.47 -6.33
N LYS A 167 3.75 -19.67 -7.16
CA LYS A 167 3.89 -19.73 -8.61
C LYS A 167 3.01 -18.71 -9.28
N ILE A 168 3.53 -18.11 -10.34
CA ILE A 168 2.79 -17.20 -11.22
C ILE A 168 2.84 -17.72 -12.65
N LYS A 169 1.69 -17.70 -13.30
CA LYS A 169 1.52 -18.14 -14.69
C LYS A 169 1.03 -16.99 -15.55
N ASN A 170 1.60 -16.85 -16.72
CA ASN A 170 1.05 -16.03 -17.80
C ASN A 170 -0.03 -16.84 -18.50
N THR A 171 -1.29 -16.48 -18.32
CA THR A 171 -2.45 -17.20 -18.88
C THR A 171 -2.88 -16.69 -20.24
N GLY A 172 -2.26 -15.61 -20.73
CA GLY A 172 -2.52 -15.05 -22.04
C GLY A 172 -1.56 -15.55 -23.14
N ASN A 173 -1.62 -14.90 -24.28
CA ASN A 173 -0.93 -15.34 -25.52
C ASN A 173 0.26 -14.45 -25.90
N ARG A 174 0.69 -13.54 -25.04
CA ARG A 174 1.81 -12.63 -25.25
C ARG A 174 2.78 -12.68 -24.08
N LYS A 175 4.07 -12.47 -24.37
CA LYS A 175 5.06 -12.20 -23.32
C LYS A 175 4.68 -10.97 -22.54
N GLY A 176 4.87 -11.01 -21.20
CA GLY A 176 4.61 -9.89 -20.32
C GLY A 176 5.38 -9.99 -19.02
N ALA A 177 5.29 -8.94 -18.23
CA ALA A 177 5.83 -8.92 -16.88
C ALA A 177 4.76 -8.48 -15.89
N GLN A 178 4.76 -9.11 -14.71
CA GLN A 178 3.86 -8.78 -13.62
C GLN A 178 4.65 -8.55 -12.34
N VAL A 179 4.17 -7.61 -11.52
CA VAL A 179 4.72 -7.37 -10.19
C VAL A 179 3.85 -8.11 -9.17
N VAL A 180 4.42 -9.13 -8.56
CA VAL A 180 3.83 -9.80 -7.40
C VAL A 180 4.18 -8.98 -6.16
N GLN A 181 3.17 -8.50 -5.46
CA GLN A 181 3.28 -7.60 -4.32
C GLN A 181 2.93 -8.37 -3.04
N LEU A 182 3.83 -8.37 -2.06
CA LEU A 182 3.61 -8.97 -0.74
C LEU A 182 3.15 -7.89 0.25
N TYR A 183 1.91 -8.01 0.67
CA TYR A 183 1.32 -7.18 1.72
C TYR A 183 1.25 -7.95 3.03
N VAL A 184 1.59 -7.27 4.12
CA VAL A 184 1.43 -7.81 5.47
C VAL A 184 0.23 -7.16 6.13
N LYS A 185 -0.71 -8.00 6.56
CA LYS A 185 -1.85 -7.61 7.39
C LYS A 185 -1.49 -7.83 8.85
N ASN A 186 -1.53 -6.76 9.61
CA ASN A 186 -1.07 -6.77 10.99
C ASN A 186 -2.15 -7.29 11.96
N PRO A 187 -1.76 -7.97 13.06
CA PRO A 187 -2.68 -8.28 14.15
C PRO A 187 -3.11 -7.00 14.86
N ARG A 188 -4.13 -7.12 15.71
CA ARG A 188 -4.45 -6.02 16.63
C ARG A 188 -3.27 -5.79 17.57
N ALA A 189 -2.83 -4.55 17.64
CA ALA A 189 -1.76 -4.11 18.52
C ALA A 189 -2.26 -2.96 19.42
N TRP A 190 -1.42 -2.53 20.34
CA TRP A 190 -1.68 -1.38 21.20
C TRP A 190 -1.87 -0.07 20.45
N LYS A 191 -1.30 0.04 19.25
CA LYS A 191 -1.42 1.19 18.33
C LYS A 191 -2.19 0.78 17.09
N ALA A 192 -3.04 1.66 16.59
CA ALA A 192 -3.73 1.44 15.33
C ALA A 192 -2.70 1.31 14.18
N ARG A 193 -2.90 0.33 13.30
CA ARG A 193 -2.05 0.06 12.14
C ARG A 193 -2.86 0.08 10.87
N PRO A 194 -2.20 0.37 9.73
CA PRO A 194 -2.82 0.21 8.42
C PRO A 194 -3.42 -1.18 8.21
N ALA A 195 -4.51 -1.24 7.45
CA ALA A 195 -5.18 -2.51 7.15
C ALA A 195 -4.23 -3.54 6.54
N ARG A 196 -3.32 -3.06 5.70
CA ARG A 196 -2.20 -3.82 5.12
C ARG A 196 -1.07 -2.89 4.71
N GLU A 197 0.14 -3.43 4.63
CA GLU A 197 1.34 -2.68 4.26
C GLU A 197 2.15 -3.49 3.24
N LEU A 198 2.54 -2.87 2.11
CA LEU A 198 3.49 -3.46 1.18
C LEU A 198 4.83 -3.64 1.88
N ARG A 199 5.34 -4.87 1.91
CA ARG A 199 6.59 -5.21 2.57
C ARG A 199 7.66 -5.73 1.62
N ASP A 200 7.24 -6.30 0.50
CA ASP A 200 8.16 -6.76 -0.53
C ASP A 200 7.44 -6.86 -1.89
N PHE A 201 8.18 -6.93 -2.98
CA PHE A 201 7.64 -7.17 -4.31
C PHE A 201 8.68 -7.76 -5.24
N GLN A 202 8.23 -8.50 -6.27
CA GLN A 202 9.08 -9.04 -7.31
C GLN A 202 8.44 -8.83 -8.68
N LYS A 203 9.21 -8.29 -9.64
CA LYS A 203 8.80 -8.21 -11.03
C LYS A 203 9.25 -9.44 -11.81
N ILE A 204 8.30 -10.18 -12.35
CA ILE A 204 8.54 -11.47 -12.99
C ILE A 204 8.14 -11.37 -14.46
N ILE A 205 9.08 -11.70 -15.35
CA ILE A 205 8.86 -11.72 -16.80
C ILE A 205 8.53 -13.15 -17.22
N LEU A 206 7.45 -13.32 -17.99
CA LEU A 206 6.91 -14.61 -18.41
C LEU A 206 6.60 -14.61 -19.90
N GLU A 207 7.01 -15.65 -20.61
CA GLU A 207 6.53 -15.93 -21.95
C GLU A 207 5.04 -16.33 -21.93
N ALA A 208 4.38 -16.36 -23.09
CA ALA A 208 2.99 -16.81 -23.18
C ALA A 208 2.86 -18.26 -22.67
N GLY A 209 1.97 -18.48 -21.71
CA GLY A 209 1.74 -19.80 -21.10
C GLY A 209 2.79 -20.23 -20.07
N GLU A 210 3.89 -19.48 -19.90
CA GLU A 210 4.96 -19.80 -18.96
C GLU A 210 4.49 -19.67 -17.51
N GLU A 211 4.99 -20.56 -16.65
CA GLU A 211 4.84 -20.51 -15.19
C GLU A 211 6.22 -20.44 -14.54
N LYS A 212 6.37 -19.58 -13.52
CA LYS A 212 7.60 -19.43 -12.71
C LYS A 212 7.31 -19.43 -11.23
N GLU A 213 8.26 -19.98 -10.50
CA GLU A 213 8.28 -19.85 -9.04
C GLU A 213 8.83 -18.49 -8.61
N PHE A 214 8.32 -18.01 -7.48
CA PHE A 214 8.86 -16.88 -6.75
C PHE A 214 8.91 -17.18 -5.25
N VAL A 215 9.82 -16.48 -4.54
CA VAL A 215 10.06 -16.71 -3.12
C VAL A 215 10.24 -15.37 -2.43
N PHE A 216 9.49 -15.15 -1.34
CA PHE A 216 9.71 -14.04 -0.43
C PHE A 216 10.33 -14.55 0.87
N SER A 217 11.39 -13.89 1.34
CA SER A 217 11.96 -14.13 2.65
C SER A 217 11.10 -13.46 3.71
N ILE A 218 10.62 -14.24 4.66
CA ILE A 218 9.80 -13.78 5.77
C ILE A 218 10.68 -13.67 7.00
N SER A 219 10.98 -12.46 7.40
CA SER A 219 11.86 -12.14 8.52
C SER A 219 11.25 -11.05 9.40
N ARG A 220 11.91 -10.74 10.52
CA ARG A 220 11.49 -9.75 11.51
C ARG A 220 11.06 -8.42 10.91
N GLU A 221 11.80 -7.92 9.92
CA GLU A 221 11.61 -6.61 9.30
C GLU A 221 10.22 -6.43 8.66
N LEU A 222 9.57 -7.54 8.25
CA LEU A 222 8.22 -7.49 7.69
C LEU A 222 7.16 -7.17 8.73
N PHE A 223 7.43 -7.46 10.01
CA PHE A 223 6.47 -7.38 11.10
C PHE A 223 6.70 -6.20 12.04
N GLU A 224 7.87 -5.59 11.97
CA GLU A 224 8.27 -4.50 12.86
C GLU A 224 7.36 -3.28 12.77
N LEU A 225 7.17 -2.68 13.93
CA LEU A 225 6.68 -1.32 14.09
C LEU A 225 7.56 -0.58 15.10
N TYR A 226 7.66 0.73 14.93
CA TYR A 226 8.30 1.58 15.92
C TYR A 226 7.37 1.76 17.13
N ASP A 227 7.87 1.41 18.30
CA ASP A 227 7.17 1.53 19.57
C ASP A 227 7.73 2.69 20.39
N GLU A 228 7.02 3.79 20.40
CA GLU A 228 7.39 5.03 21.12
C GLU A 228 7.55 4.82 22.63
N ARG A 229 6.96 3.76 23.19
CA ARG A 229 7.01 3.47 24.63
C ARG A 229 8.39 3.00 25.09
N VAL A 230 9.11 2.36 24.18
CA VAL A 230 10.46 1.81 24.43
C VAL A 230 11.52 2.40 23.50
N ASP A 231 11.11 3.31 22.60
CA ASP A 231 11.97 3.97 21.61
C ASP A 231 12.72 2.99 20.70
N GLU A 232 12.06 1.87 20.34
CA GLU A 232 12.66 0.80 19.55
C GLU A 232 11.68 0.23 18.51
N ARG A 233 12.23 -0.53 17.52
CA ARG A 233 11.42 -1.34 16.62
C ARG A 233 11.08 -2.67 17.29
N THR A 234 9.78 -2.95 17.40
CA THR A 234 9.26 -4.13 18.07
C THR A 234 8.34 -4.92 17.15
N VAL A 235 8.17 -6.20 17.46
CA VAL A 235 7.24 -7.09 16.75
C VAL A 235 6.08 -7.44 17.69
N PRO A 236 4.87 -6.96 17.44
CA PRO A 236 3.69 -7.39 18.20
C PRO A 236 3.43 -8.88 18.04
N GLN A 237 3.18 -9.57 19.14
CA GLN A 237 2.73 -10.96 19.09
C GLN A 237 1.37 -11.07 18.40
N GLY A 238 1.20 -12.06 17.52
CA GLY A 238 -0.10 -12.37 16.95
C GLY A 238 -0.08 -13.06 15.60
N MET A 239 -1.27 -13.17 15.04
CA MET A 239 -1.50 -13.77 13.72
C MET A 239 -1.41 -12.67 12.65
N TYR A 240 -0.42 -12.79 11.77
CA TYR A 240 -0.24 -11.93 10.61
C TYR A 240 -0.81 -12.56 9.35
N GLY A 241 -1.35 -11.73 8.45
CA GLY A 241 -1.71 -12.17 7.11
C GLY A 241 -0.57 -11.84 6.14
N LEU A 242 -0.18 -12.80 5.31
CA LEU A 242 0.72 -12.63 4.18
C LEU A 242 -0.14 -12.67 2.93
N GLU A 243 -0.38 -11.51 2.32
CA GLU A 243 -1.30 -11.35 1.18
C GLU A 243 -0.50 -11.06 -0.08
N LEU A 244 -0.68 -11.88 -1.11
CA LEU A 244 -0.09 -11.69 -2.44
C LEU A 244 -1.11 -11.06 -3.38
N GLY A 245 -0.73 -9.98 -4.03
CA GLY A 245 -1.60 -9.26 -4.95
C GLY A 245 -0.88 -8.66 -6.15
N PHE A 246 -1.68 -8.18 -7.10
CA PHE A 246 -1.23 -7.39 -8.24
C PHE A 246 -1.48 -5.89 -8.02
N SER A 247 -2.27 -5.56 -7.01
CA SER A 247 -2.42 -4.23 -6.42
C SER A 247 -2.88 -4.38 -4.96
N VAL A 248 -2.95 -3.28 -4.22
CA VAL A 248 -3.45 -3.28 -2.85
C VAL A 248 -4.92 -3.74 -2.74
N GLN A 249 -5.71 -3.61 -3.81
CA GLN A 249 -7.12 -4.04 -3.89
C GLN A 249 -7.31 -5.35 -4.66
N ASP A 250 -6.29 -5.82 -5.38
CA ASP A 250 -6.35 -7.05 -6.17
C ASP A 250 -5.50 -8.14 -5.49
N ILE A 251 -5.98 -8.65 -4.35
CA ILE A 251 -5.34 -9.74 -3.61
C ILE A 251 -5.74 -11.07 -4.21
N ARG A 252 -4.76 -11.87 -4.63
CA ARG A 252 -4.91 -13.14 -5.35
C ARG A 252 -4.72 -14.37 -4.48
N ALA A 253 -3.87 -14.28 -3.45
CA ALA A 253 -3.63 -15.37 -2.52
C ALA A 253 -3.28 -14.82 -1.14
N ALA A 254 -3.54 -15.62 -0.10
CA ALA A 254 -3.21 -15.23 1.27
C ALA A 254 -2.84 -16.45 2.12
N GLN A 255 -1.85 -16.25 2.99
CA GLN A 255 -1.43 -17.19 4.03
C GLN A 255 -1.46 -16.50 5.39
N LYS A 256 -1.39 -17.28 6.45
CA LYS A 256 -1.32 -16.76 7.82
C LYS A 256 -0.05 -17.29 8.49
N ILE A 257 0.54 -16.44 9.32
CA ILE A 257 1.69 -16.80 10.12
C ILE A 257 1.53 -16.28 11.55
N GLU A 258 1.77 -17.12 12.54
CA GLU A 258 1.80 -16.73 13.94
C GLU A 258 3.24 -16.32 14.30
N VAL A 259 3.40 -15.09 14.78
CA VAL A 259 4.72 -14.58 15.20
C VAL A 259 4.71 -14.32 16.70
N THR A 260 5.69 -14.89 17.40
CA THR A 260 5.89 -14.69 18.83
C THR A 260 7.24 -14.01 19.07
N PRO A 261 7.26 -12.79 19.65
CA PRO A 261 8.52 -12.11 19.95
C PRO A 261 9.29 -12.86 21.05
N VAL A 262 10.61 -13.03 20.85
CA VAL A 262 11.50 -13.64 21.87
C VAL A 262 11.62 -12.70 23.08
N PHE A 263 11.64 -11.39 22.80
CA PHE A 263 11.64 -10.35 23.84
C PHE A 263 10.37 -9.51 23.70
N PRO A 264 9.25 -9.92 24.34
CA PRO A 264 8.03 -9.14 24.31
C PRO A 264 8.25 -7.80 24.97
N VAL A 265 7.75 -6.73 24.34
CA VAL A 265 7.77 -5.39 24.94
C VAL A 265 6.97 -5.44 26.23
N PRO A 266 7.52 -5.00 27.36
CA PRO A 266 6.79 -4.93 28.60
C PRO A 266 5.53 -4.07 28.41
N ARG A 267 4.39 -4.62 28.78
CA ARG A 267 3.14 -3.89 28.72
C ARG A 267 3.23 -2.71 29.71
N GLN A 268 3.00 -1.49 29.24
CA GLN A 268 2.85 -0.36 30.16
C GLN A 268 1.68 -0.63 31.08
N ILE A 269 1.98 -0.67 32.38
CA ILE A 269 0.98 -0.83 33.42
C ILE A 269 0.33 0.55 33.64
N GLN A 270 -0.96 0.61 33.43
CA GLN A 270 -1.74 1.81 33.64
C GLN A 270 -2.27 1.84 35.09
N GLY A 271 -2.47 3.00 35.67
CA GLY A 271 -2.90 3.12 37.07
C GLY A 271 -4.24 2.45 37.42
N TRP A 272 -5.02 2.04 36.41
CA TRP A 272 -6.28 1.28 36.58
C TRP A 272 -6.12 -0.21 36.29
N ASP A 273 -4.92 -0.71 35.92
CA ASP A 273 -4.69 -2.14 35.71
C ASP A 273 -4.73 -2.86 37.07
N LYS A 274 -5.33 -4.05 37.07
CA LYS A 274 -5.36 -4.88 38.30
C LYS A 274 -3.95 -5.31 38.67
N THR A 275 -3.71 -5.38 40.00
CA THR A 275 -2.41 -5.74 40.59
C THR A 275 -1.84 -7.08 40.07
N GLU A 276 -2.74 -8.02 39.70
CA GLU A 276 -2.39 -9.31 39.10
C GLU A 276 -1.55 -9.16 37.81
N ARG A 277 -1.74 -8.06 37.08
CA ARG A 277 -0.98 -7.75 35.84
C ARG A 277 0.45 -7.27 36.11
N LEU A 278 0.73 -6.73 37.28
CA LEU A 278 2.10 -6.43 37.72
C LEU A 278 2.93 -7.72 37.82
N LEU A 279 2.27 -8.82 38.26
CA LEU A 279 2.91 -10.11 38.49
C LEU A 279 3.18 -10.91 37.19
N GLU A 280 2.74 -10.43 36.03
CA GLU A 280 3.01 -11.08 34.74
C GLU A 280 4.45 -10.90 34.24
N THR A 281 5.25 -10.03 34.87
CA THR A 281 6.66 -9.80 34.51
C THR A 281 7.57 -9.81 35.75
N LYS A 282 8.81 -10.33 35.63
CA LYS A 282 9.81 -10.30 36.70
C LYS A 282 10.06 -8.90 37.29
N ALA A 283 10.04 -7.88 36.42
CA ALA A 283 10.18 -6.47 36.86
C ALA A 283 8.97 -6.02 37.65
N GLY A 284 7.77 -6.41 37.26
CA GLY A 284 6.53 -6.13 37.98
C GLY A 284 6.44 -6.86 39.33
N GLU A 285 6.90 -8.11 39.40
CA GLU A 285 7.05 -8.85 40.70
C GLU A 285 7.96 -8.09 41.65
N GLN A 286 9.13 -7.65 41.20
CA GLN A 286 10.07 -6.90 42.03
C GLN A 286 9.46 -5.56 42.50
N ILE A 287 8.78 -4.83 41.64
CA ILE A 287 8.08 -3.59 42.01
C ILE A 287 6.94 -3.87 43.04
N PHE A 288 6.19 -4.94 42.84
CA PHE A 288 5.12 -5.33 43.73
C PHE A 288 5.66 -5.71 45.13
N GLU A 289 6.71 -6.52 45.20
CA GLU A 289 7.37 -6.89 46.45
C GLU A 289 7.91 -5.66 47.21
N GLU A 290 8.54 -4.73 46.47
CA GLU A 290 9.06 -3.49 47.07
C GLU A 290 7.93 -2.59 47.61
N LEU A 291 6.83 -2.44 46.82
CA LEU A 291 5.65 -1.69 47.25
C LEU A 291 4.97 -2.37 48.44
N TYR A 292 4.81 -3.68 48.41
CA TYR A 292 4.20 -4.44 49.49
C TYR A 292 5.02 -4.31 50.79
N ARG A 293 6.34 -4.39 50.71
CA ARG A 293 7.22 -4.19 51.85
C ARG A 293 7.08 -2.78 52.44
N LYS A 294 7.09 -1.72 51.59
CA LYS A 294 6.91 -0.33 52.03
C LYS A 294 5.56 -0.07 52.69
N ILE A 295 4.51 -0.77 52.23
CA ILE A 295 3.15 -0.66 52.82
C ILE A 295 3.11 -1.35 54.16
N THR A 296 3.67 -2.55 54.30
CA THR A 296 3.69 -3.32 55.55
C THR A 296 4.58 -2.66 56.60
N GLU A 297 5.72 -2.10 56.22
CA GLU A 297 6.58 -1.30 57.13
C GLU A 297 5.89 -0.04 57.68
N LYS A 298 5.02 0.61 56.88
CA LYS A 298 4.23 1.76 57.31
C LYS A 298 2.96 1.41 58.13
N ALA A 299 2.43 0.19 57.94
CA ALA A 299 1.22 -0.23 58.66
C ALA A 299 1.52 -0.95 60.00
N GLY A 300 2.78 -1.24 60.30
CA GLY A 300 3.22 -1.92 61.50
C GLY A 300 3.96 -1.02 62.51
N GLY A 301 3.93 0.35 62.31
CA GLY A 301 4.52 1.33 63.24
C GLY A 301 3.49 2.11 64.01
#